data_1c2b41b5aae65fe0216dc17fc814fcad
#
_entry.id   1c2b41b5aae65fe0216dc17fc814fcad
#
_cell.length_a   1.000
_cell.length_b   1.000
_cell.length_c   1.000
_cell.angle_alpha   90.00
_cell.angle_beta   90.00
_cell.angle_gamma   90.00
#
_symmetry.space_group_name_H-M   'P 1'
#
loop_
_entity.id
_entity.type
_entity.pdbx_description
1 polymer ?
#
loop_
_entity_poly.entity_id
_entity_poly.type
_entity_poly.pdbx_seq_one_letter_code
_entity_poly.pdbx_strand_id
1 'polypeptide(L)'
;MSKVAIIMGSISDMPVMQEAIEVLKGFGIDIEVDIVSAHRTPEKLFDFSQNAHTRGISVVIAGAGGAAHLPGMVASMSPLPVIGVPVKSSNSIDGWDSILSILQMPGGVPVATVALNGAKNAGILAAQIIGSHDKKILDKVIAYKLGLKESVIIASESLLKK
;
A
#
# COMPACT_ATOMS: atom_id res chain seq x y z
N MET A 1 9.42 17.12 -1.75
CA MET A 1 8.64 16.37 -0.74
C MET A 1 8.41 14.98 -1.27
N SER A 2 8.47 13.97 -0.41
CA SER A 2 8.22 12.59 -0.83
C SER A 2 6.73 12.37 -1.12
N LYS A 3 6.43 11.70 -2.24
CA LYS A 3 5.07 11.36 -2.67
C LYS A 3 4.90 9.85 -2.68
N VAL A 4 3.71 9.35 -2.35
CA VAL A 4 3.33 7.95 -2.50
C VAL A 4 2.35 7.80 -3.65
N ALA A 5 2.63 6.89 -4.57
CA ALA A 5 1.64 6.49 -5.55
C ALA A 5 0.78 5.34 -4.99
N ILE A 6 -0.53 5.46 -5.16
CA ILE A 6 -1.51 4.42 -4.83
C ILE A 6 -2.19 4.02 -6.13
N ILE A 7 -1.88 2.85 -6.63
CA ILE A 7 -2.44 2.33 -7.88
C ILE A 7 -3.26 1.07 -7.64
N MET A 8 -4.25 0.85 -8.47
CA MET A 8 -5.12 -0.31 -8.37
C MET A 8 -5.53 -0.84 -9.75
N GLY A 9 -5.80 -2.13 -9.85
CA GLY A 9 -6.16 -2.78 -11.11
C GLY A 9 -7.54 -2.41 -11.64
N SER A 10 -8.44 -1.97 -10.77
CA SER A 10 -9.82 -1.62 -11.08
C SER A 10 -10.37 -0.62 -10.08
N ILE A 11 -11.40 0.14 -10.49
CA ILE A 11 -12.16 1.01 -9.57
C ILE A 11 -12.84 0.21 -8.46
N SER A 12 -13.12 -1.06 -8.68
CA SER A 12 -13.69 -1.95 -7.66
C SER A 12 -12.78 -2.18 -6.46
N ASP A 13 -11.48 -1.91 -6.58
CA ASP A 13 -10.50 -2.04 -5.51
C ASP A 13 -10.46 -0.78 -4.61
N MET A 14 -11.07 0.33 -5.08
CA MET A 14 -11.06 1.61 -4.37
C MET A 14 -11.55 1.53 -2.92
N PRO A 15 -12.63 0.80 -2.57
CA PRO A 15 -13.06 0.73 -1.17
C PRO A 15 -11.97 0.21 -0.22
N VAL A 16 -11.15 -0.73 -0.67
CA VAL A 16 -9.99 -1.23 0.09
C VAL A 16 -8.87 -0.20 0.10
N MET A 17 -8.52 0.34 -1.07
CA MET A 17 -7.38 1.25 -1.23
C MET A 17 -7.61 2.61 -0.57
N GLN A 18 -8.87 2.98 -0.33
CA GLN A 18 -9.25 4.21 0.38
C GLN A 18 -8.60 4.31 1.77
N GLU A 19 -8.42 3.18 2.47
CA GLU A 19 -7.77 3.16 3.78
C GLU A 19 -6.29 3.61 3.72
N ALA A 20 -5.58 3.29 2.64
CA ALA A 20 -4.22 3.79 2.43
C ALA A 20 -4.20 5.29 2.14
N ILE A 21 -5.17 5.79 1.36
CA ILE A 21 -5.34 7.21 1.06
C ILE A 21 -5.55 8.01 2.35
N GLU A 22 -6.45 7.55 3.21
CA GLU A 22 -6.81 8.24 4.45
C GLU A 22 -5.64 8.29 5.44
N VAL A 23 -4.96 7.17 5.64
CA VAL A 23 -3.86 7.13 6.59
C VAL A 23 -2.66 7.98 6.13
N LEU A 24 -2.35 7.99 4.83
CA LEU A 24 -1.28 8.81 4.29
C LEU A 24 -1.60 10.30 4.35
N LYS A 25 -2.85 10.70 4.07
CA LYS A 25 -3.33 12.08 4.30
C LYS A 25 -3.21 12.48 5.76
N GLY A 26 -3.53 11.58 6.70
CA GLY A 26 -3.35 11.80 8.14
C GLY A 26 -1.89 12.06 8.52
N PHE A 27 -0.95 11.41 7.86
CA PHE A 27 0.49 11.69 8.01
C PHE A 27 0.94 12.98 7.28
N GLY A 28 0.09 13.57 6.43
CA GLY A 28 0.43 14.74 5.61
C GLY A 28 1.43 14.41 4.51
N ILE A 29 1.36 13.21 3.97
CA ILE A 29 2.16 12.74 2.83
C ILE A 29 1.37 13.01 1.55
N ASP A 30 2.02 13.60 0.55
CA ASP A 30 1.44 13.79 -0.77
C ASP A 30 1.17 12.45 -1.45
N ILE A 31 0.04 12.35 -2.14
CA ILE A 31 -0.36 11.12 -2.81
C ILE A 31 -0.72 11.36 -4.28
N GLU A 32 -0.48 10.35 -5.10
CA GLU A 32 -0.96 10.25 -6.48
C GLU A 32 -1.80 8.97 -6.56
N VAL A 33 -3.06 9.07 -6.99
CA VAL A 33 -3.97 7.91 -7.07
C VAL A 33 -4.36 7.67 -8.51
N ASP A 34 -4.23 6.42 -8.98
CA ASP A 34 -4.58 6.07 -10.36
C ASP A 34 -5.06 4.62 -10.49
N ILE A 35 -5.78 4.36 -11.58
CA ILE A 35 -6.15 3.00 -11.99
C ILE A 35 -5.20 2.57 -13.09
N VAL A 36 -4.44 1.50 -12.81
CA VAL A 36 -3.45 0.91 -13.72
C VAL A 36 -3.69 -0.59 -13.79
N SER A 37 -4.26 -1.05 -14.88
CA SER A 37 -4.58 -2.48 -15.03
C SER A 37 -3.45 -3.21 -15.74
N ALA A 38 -2.86 -4.21 -15.08
CA ALA A 38 -1.81 -5.03 -15.68
C ALA A 38 -2.28 -5.79 -16.93
N HIS A 39 -3.56 -6.18 -16.97
CA HIS A 39 -4.12 -6.99 -18.06
C HIS A 39 -4.84 -6.18 -19.15
N ARG A 40 -5.31 -4.96 -18.83
CA ARG A 40 -6.15 -4.16 -19.73
C ARG A 40 -5.47 -2.90 -20.24
N THR A 41 -4.45 -2.41 -19.53
CA THR A 41 -3.68 -1.22 -19.90
C THR A 41 -2.18 -1.45 -19.68
N PRO A 42 -1.57 -2.48 -20.32
CA PRO A 42 -0.15 -2.84 -20.11
C PRO A 42 0.80 -1.72 -20.49
N GLU A 43 0.49 -0.91 -21.50
CA GLU A 43 1.30 0.24 -21.90
C GLU A 43 1.33 1.32 -20.82
N LYS A 44 0.17 1.59 -20.17
CA LYS A 44 0.08 2.52 -19.06
C LYS A 44 0.88 2.02 -17.86
N LEU A 45 0.81 0.71 -17.58
CA LEU A 45 1.61 0.08 -16.52
C LEU A 45 3.10 0.25 -16.77
N PHE A 46 3.55 -0.01 -18.00
CA PHE A 46 4.94 0.12 -18.38
C PHE A 46 5.44 1.56 -18.19
N ASP A 47 4.73 2.53 -18.74
CA ASP A 47 5.07 3.95 -18.62
C ASP A 47 5.07 4.42 -17.16
N PHE A 48 4.03 4.07 -16.39
CA PHE A 48 3.96 4.39 -14.96
C PHE A 48 5.18 3.83 -14.22
N SER A 49 5.49 2.55 -14.40
CA SER A 49 6.53 1.87 -13.62
C SER A 49 7.91 2.44 -13.89
N GLN A 50 8.22 2.73 -15.16
CA GLN A 50 9.51 3.29 -15.54
C GLN A 50 9.69 4.74 -15.13
N ASN A 51 8.62 5.54 -15.13
CA ASN A 51 8.69 6.98 -14.96
C ASN A 51 8.21 7.49 -13.57
N ALA A 52 7.68 6.61 -12.70
CA ALA A 52 7.18 7.01 -11.39
C ALA A 52 8.24 7.77 -10.56
N HIS A 53 9.47 7.30 -10.56
CA HIS A 53 10.56 7.90 -9.79
C HIS A 53 10.91 9.33 -10.24
N THR A 54 10.69 9.69 -11.52
CA THR A 54 10.96 11.04 -12.04
C THR A 54 9.91 12.06 -11.60
N ARG A 55 8.75 11.61 -11.10
CA ARG A 55 7.65 12.46 -10.62
C ARG A 55 7.68 12.72 -9.10
N GLY A 56 8.80 12.39 -8.45
CA GLY A 56 8.97 12.57 -7.01
C GLY A 56 8.27 11.51 -6.15
N ILE A 57 7.83 10.39 -6.76
CA ILE A 57 7.28 9.24 -6.05
C ILE A 57 8.44 8.50 -5.36
N SER A 58 8.26 8.21 -4.08
CA SER A 58 9.25 7.49 -3.26
C SER A 58 8.83 6.05 -2.96
N VAL A 59 7.53 5.77 -2.97
CA VAL A 59 6.96 4.44 -2.68
C VAL A 59 5.73 4.24 -3.55
N VAL A 60 5.54 3.02 -4.05
CA VAL A 60 4.31 2.62 -4.76
C VAL A 60 3.52 1.64 -3.90
N ILE A 61 2.25 1.92 -3.66
CA ILE A 61 1.28 0.97 -3.10
C ILE A 61 0.41 0.48 -4.25
N ALA A 62 0.41 -0.81 -4.51
CA ALA A 62 -0.32 -1.41 -5.60
C ALA A 62 -1.32 -2.45 -5.09
N GLY A 63 -2.62 -2.22 -5.34
CA GLY A 63 -3.71 -3.12 -4.96
C GLY A 63 -4.24 -3.91 -6.16
N ALA A 64 -4.45 -5.21 -5.97
CA ALA A 64 -5.02 -6.06 -6.99
C ALA A 64 -5.70 -7.29 -6.40
N GLY A 65 -6.78 -7.75 -7.06
CA GLY A 65 -7.52 -8.95 -6.71
C GLY A 65 -7.45 -10.04 -7.78
N GLY A 66 -7.88 -11.25 -7.42
CA GLY A 66 -7.79 -12.41 -8.29
C GLY A 66 -6.35 -12.74 -8.66
N ALA A 67 -6.05 -12.89 -9.96
CA ALA A 67 -4.68 -12.98 -10.47
C ALA A 67 -3.99 -11.62 -10.33
N ALA A 68 -3.53 -11.32 -9.14
CA ALA A 68 -3.07 -10.00 -8.70
C ALA A 68 -1.64 -9.69 -9.20
N HIS A 69 -1.46 -9.57 -10.51
CA HIS A 69 -0.14 -9.40 -11.14
C HIS A 69 0.42 -7.98 -11.02
N LEU A 70 -0.43 -6.98 -10.77
CA LEU A 70 -0.03 -5.57 -10.80
C LEU A 70 1.18 -5.23 -9.91
N PRO A 71 1.22 -5.61 -8.61
CA PRO A 71 2.35 -5.25 -7.75
C PRO A 71 3.69 -5.83 -8.23
N GLY A 72 3.70 -7.11 -8.62
CA GLY A 72 4.88 -7.79 -9.14
C GLY A 72 5.38 -7.19 -10.46
N MET A 73 4.47 -6.83 -11.35
CA MET A 73 4.81 -6.18 -12.63
C MET A 73 5.42 -4.80 -12.40
N VAL A 74 4.86 -3.99 -11.49
CA VAL A 74 5.47 -2.71 -11.12
C VAL A 74 6.86 -2.91 -10.53
N ALA A 75 7.02 -3.85 -9.60
CA ALA A 75 8.30 -4.12 -8.95
C ALA A 75 9.38 -4.61 -9.91
N SER A 76 9.00 -5.29 -11.00
CA SER A 76 9.95 -5.75 -12.02
C SER A 76 10.51 -4.63 -12.90
N MET A 77 9.82 -3.50 -13.00
CA MET A 77 10.16 -2.40 -13.91
C MET A 77 10.55 -1.10 -13.21
N SER A 78 10.15 -0.93 -11.96
CA SER A 78 10.38 0.29 -11.18
C SER A 78 11.56 0.12 -10.23
N PRO A 79 12.42 1.14 -10.05
CA PRO A 79 13.46 1.13 -9.02
C PRO A 79 12.90 1.45 -7.61
N LEU A 80 11.62 1.80 -7.50
CA LEU A 80 11.00 2.23 -6.23
C LEU A 80 10.55 1.03 -5.38
N PRO A 81 10.51 1.17 -4.06
CA PRO A 81 9.87 0.20 -3.18
C PRO A 81 8.39 0.01 -3.56
N VAL A 82 7.96 -1.24 -3.68
CA VAL A 82 6.56 -1.61 -3.98
C VAL A 82 5.96 -2.34 -2.80
N ILE A 83 4.81 -1.86 -2.35
CA ILE A 83 3.98 -2.50 -1.33
C ILE A 83 2.74 -3.06 -2.02
N GLY A 84 2.56 -4.36 -1.94
CA GLY A 84 1.44 -5.08 -2.53
C GLY A 84 0.29 -5.24 -1.55
N VAL A 85 -0.91 -4.88 -1.98
CA VAL A 85 -2.16 -5.07 -1.23
C VAL A 85 -2.99 -6.13 -1.93
N PRO A 86 -3.05 -7.37 -1.40
CA PRO A 86 -3.99 -8.36 -1.89
C PRO A 86 -5.42 -7.89 -1.64
N VAL A 87 -6.26 -7.87 -2.67
CA VAL A 87 -7.67 -7.49 -2.57
C VAL A 87 -8.54 -8.73 -2.76
N LYS A 88 -9.51 -8.92 -1.86
CA LYS A 88 -10.58 -9.91 -2.05
C LYS A 88 -11.61 -9.33 -3.01
N SER A 89 -11.38 -9.50 -4.30
CA SER A 89 -12.29 -9.07 -5.37
C SER A 89 -13.40 -10.11 -5.62
N SER A 90 -14.42 -9.75 -6.38
CA SER A 90 -15.56 -10.62 -6.68
C SER A 90 -15.18 -11.92 -7.40
N ASN A 91 -14.07 -11.91 -8.18
CA ASN A 91 -13.54 -13.09 -8.87
C ASN A 91 -12.42 -13.80 -8.08
N SER A 92 -12.17 -13.40 -6.84
CA SER A 92 -11.11 -13.99 -6.03
C SER A 92 -11.55 -15.33 -5.43
N ILE A 93 -10.60 -16.27 -5.33
CA ILE A 93 -10.77 -17.55 -4.62
C ILE A 93 -10.51 -17.29 -3.14
N ASP A 94 -11.49 -16.68 -2.47
CA ASP A 94 -11.43 -16.27 -1.07
C ASP A 94 -10.24 -15.37 -0.68
N GLY A 95 -9.57 -14.76 -1.66
CA GLY A 95 -8.40 -13.92 -1.48
C GLY A 95 -7.06 -14.67 -1.51
N TRP A 96 -7.05 -16.00 -1.46
CA TRP A 96 -5.82 -16.79 -1.49
C TRP A 96 -5.04 -16.63 -2.78
N ASP A 97 -5.71 -16.55 -3.90
CA ASP A 97 -5.14 -16.27 -5.20
C ASP A 97 -4.43 -14.92 -5.24
N SER A 98 -5.05 -13.88 -4.69
CA SER A 98 -4.46 -12.54 -4.61
C SER A 98 -3.24 -12.52 -3.69
N ILE A 99 -3.33 -13.15 -2.50
CA ILE A 99 -2.22 -13.24 -1.55
C ILE A 99 -1.04 -13.95 -2.21
N LEU A 100 -1.24 -15.13 -2.76
CA LEU A 100 -0.17 -15.95 -3.33
C LEU A 100 0.44 -15.32 -4.57
N SER A 101 -0.36 -14.67 -5.43
CA SER A 101 0.13 -13.96 -6.63
C SER A 101 1.08 -12.82 -6.28
N ILE A 102 0.83 -12.11 -5.17
CA ILE A 102 1.65 -10.97 -4.75
C ILE A 102 2.84 -11.42 -3.90
N LEU A 103 2.65 -12.43 -3.05
CA LEU A 103 3.66 -12.88 -2.09
C LEU A 103 4.80 -13.65 -2.73
N GLN A 104 4.53 -14.54 -3.70
CA GLN A 104 5.49 -15.48 -4.28
C GLN A 104 6.33 -14.85 -5.42
N MET A 105 7.05 -13.78 -5.10
CA MET A 105 7.94 -13.13 -6.05
C MET A 105 9.27 -13.86 -6.20
N PRO A 106 9.88 -13.86 -7.41
CA PRO A 106 11.20 -14.42 -7.63
C PRO A 106 12.29 -13.59 -6.95
N GLY A 107 13.45 -14.21 -6.70
CA GLY A 107 14.64 -13.50 -6.20
C GLY A 107 15.02 -12.35 -7.13
N GLY A 108 15.30 -11.17 -6.56
CA GLY A 108 15.65 -9.96 -7.29
C GLY A 108 14.49 -9.00 -7.59
N VAL A 109 13.22 -9.42 -7.40
CA VAL A 109 12.03 -8.58 -7.61
C VAL A 109 11.16 -8.55 -6.34
N PRO A 110 11.53 -7.79 -5.31
CA PRO A 110 10.82 -7.79 -4.04
C PRO A 110 9.51 -7.00 -4.10
N VAL A 111 8.47 -7.54 -3.45
CA VAL A 111 7.23 -6.83 -3.12
C VAL A 111 6.96 -7.01 -1.63
N ALA A 112 6.83 -5.90 -0.88
CA ALA A 112 6.44 -5.94 0.53
C ALA A 112 4.93 -6.19 0.62
N THR A 113 4.52 -7.42 0.86
CA THR A 113 3.11 -7.82 0.85
C THR A 113 2.47 -7.63 2.22
N VAL A 114 1.36 -6.90 2.29
CA VAL A 114 0.53 -6.75 3.50
C VAL A 114 -0.59 -7.80 3.54
N ALA A 115 -1.36 -7.82 4.62
CA ALA A 115 -2.49 -8.72 4.77
C ALA A 115 -3.57 -8.49 3.69
N LEU A 116 -4.43 -9.49 3.48
CA LEU A 116 -5.61 -9.37 2.62
C LEU A 116 -6.46 -8.15 3.02
N ASN A 117 -6.79 -7.30 2.06
CA ASN A 117 -7.46 -6.01 2.26
C ASN A 117 -6.72 -5.03 3.20
N GLY A 118 -5.44 -5.25 3.47
CA GLY A 118 -4.67 -4.50 4.46
C GLY A 118 -4.11 -3.16 3.97
N ALA A 119 -4.85 -2.39 3.18
CA ALA A 119 -4.37 -1.15 2.58
C ALA A 119 -3.95 -0.10 3.61
N LYS A 120 -4.60 -0.05 4.77
CA LYS A 120 -4.17 0.82 5.89
C LYS A 120 -2.73 0.52 6.31
N ASN A 121 -2.40 -0.76 6.47
CA ASN A 121 -1.04 -1.16 6.83
C ASN A 121 -0.03 -0.86 5.70
N ALA A 122 -0.43 -0.93 4.45
CA ALA A 122 0.40 -0.50 3.33
C ALA A 122 0.73 1.00 3.42
N GLY A 123 -0.27 1.83 3.72
CA GLY A 123 -0.05 3.27 3.94
C GLY A 123 0.87 3.57 5.12
N ILE A 124 0.71 2.84 6.24
CA ILE A 124 1.60 2.99 7.41
C ILE A 124 3.02 2.57 7.06
N LEU A 125 3.21 1.45 6.35
CA LEU A 125 4.52 0.97 5.93
C LEU A 125 5.19 1.97 4.98
N ALA A 126 4.46 2.55 4.03
CA ALA A 126 4.97 3.61 3.16
C ALA A 126 5.43 4.84 3.97
N ALA A 127 4.63 5.26 4.98
CA ALA A 127 5.03 6.33 5.89
C ALA A 127 6.29 5.99 6.70
N GLN A 128 6.45 4.73 7.13
CA GLN A 128 7.67 4.28 7.82
C GLN A 128 8.90 4.30 6.90
N ILE A 129 8.76 3.88 5.63
CA ILE A 129 9.85 3.94 4.64
C ILE A 129 10.29 5.38 4.44
N ILE A 130 9.36 6.32 4.26
CA ILE A 130 9.66 7.75 4.14
C ILE A 130 10.26 8.29 5.44
N GLY A 131 9.69 7.92 6.58
CA GLY A 131 10.14 8.36 7.91
C GLY A 131 11.56 7.92 8.28
N SER A 132 12.11 6.90 7.61
CA SER A 132 13.51 6.50 7.84
C SER A 132 14.54 7.58 7.45
N HIS A 133 14.15 8.55 6.62
CA HIS A 133 14.98 9.67 6.20
C HIS A 133 14.26 11.04 6.25
N ASP A 134 13.01 11.09 6.70
CA ASP A 134 12.25 12.31 6.97
C ASP A 134 11.79 12.33 8.43
N LYS A 135 12.49 13.12 9.26
CA LYS A 135 12.20 13.20 10.70
C LYS A 135 10.77 13.68 11.00
N LYS A 136 10.19 14.55 10.18
CA LYS A 136 8.82 15.04 10.41
C LYS A 136 7.79 13.92 10.26
N ILE A 137 7.99 13.06 9.28
CA ILE A 137 7.14 11.90 9.07
C ILE A 137 7.39 10.85 10.16
N LEU A 138 8.65 10.62 10.53
CA LEU A 138 8.99 9.71 11.62
C LEU A 138 8.30 10.09 12.93
N ASP A 139 8.34 11.37 13.32
CA ASP A 139 7.70 11.86 14.53
C ASP A 139 6.18 11.61 14.52
N LYS A 140 5.52 11.77 13.36
CA LYS A 140 4.10 11.44 13.20
C LYS A 140 3.82 9.94 13.32
N VAL A 141 4.68 9.09 12.77
CA VAL A 141 4.56 7.63 12.90
C VAL A 141 4.73 7.20 14.36
N ILE A 142 5.67 7.81 15.11
CA ILE A 142 5.85 7.57 16.53
C ILE A 142 4.57 7.97 17.31
N ALA A 143 4.06 9.16 17.07
CA ALA A 143 2.81 9.63 17.70
C ALA A 143 1.62 8.71 17.39
N TYR A 144 1.49 8.26 16.14
CA TYR A 144 0.47 7.30 15.74
C TYR A 144 0.55 5.99 16.54
N LYS A 145 1.77 5.42 16.70
CA LYS A 145 1.96 4.18 17.46
C LYS A 145 1.67 4.36 18.96
N LEU A 146 1.99 5.51 19.54
CA LEU A 146 1.63 5.85 20.93
C LEU A 146 0.11 5.91 21.09
N GLY A 147 -0.61 6.54 20.17
CA GLY A 147 -2.07 6.58 20.18
C GLY A 147 -2.73 5.20 20.10
N LEU A 148 -2.16 4.26 19.31
CA LEU A 148 -2.63 2.87 19.31
C LEU A 148 -2.49 2.21 20.67
N LYS A 149 -1.36 2.42 21.37
CA LYS A 149 -1.12 1.90 22.73
C LYS A 149 -2.13 2.49 23.71
N GLU A 150 -2.31 3.79 23.70
CA GLU A 150 -3.24 4.49 24.59
C GLU A 150 -4.69 4.01 24.40
N SER A 151 -5.14 3.82 23.16
CA SER A 151 -6.48 3.33 22.88
C SER A 151 -6.75 1.94 23.48
N VAL A 152 -5.76 1.05 23.45
CA VAL A 152 -5.87 -0.29 24.07
C VAL A 152 -5.92 -0.19 25.58
N ILE A 153 -5.10 0.67 26.20
CA ILE A 153 -5.10 0.90 27.65
C ILE A 153 -6.47 1.41 28.12
N ILE A 154 -7.00 2.45 27.45
CA ILE A 154 -8.31 3.01 27.75
C ILE A 154 -9.42 1.96 27.64
N ALA A 155 -9.40 1.17 26.55
CA ALA A 155 -10.37 0.10 26.37
C ALA A 155 -10.30 -0.95 27.50
N SER A 156 -9.09 -1.35 27.88
CA SER A 156 -8.87 -2.28 28.99
C SER A 156 -9.40 -1.76 30.32
N GLU A 157 -9.08 -0.50 30.65
CA GLU A 157 -9.57 0.13 31.90
C GLU A 157 -11.09 0.27 31.93
N SER A 158 -11.73 0.49 30.77
CA SER A 158 -13.19 0.58 30.67
C SER A 158 -13.88 -0.75 30.99
N LEU A 159 -13.23 -1.88 30.69
CA LEU A 159 -13.75 -3.21 31.02
C LEU A 159 -13.65 -3.52 32.50
N LEU A 160 -12.62 -3.02 33.18
CA LEU A 160 -12.42 -3.25 34.62
C LEU A 160 -13.35 -2.41 35.53
N LYS A 161 -13.99 -1.38 34.95
CA LYS A 161 -14.95 -0.50 35.69
C LYS A 161 -16.42 -1.00 35.58
N LYS A 162 -16.67 -2.08 34.89
CA LYS A 162 -17.98 -2.76 34.79
C LYS A 162 -18.05 -3.94 35.75
#